data_061445435d93bd3d21eb2b29973fc7e9
#
_entry.id   061445435d93bd3d21eb2b29973fc7e9
#
_cell.length_a   1.000
_cell.length_b   1.000
_cell.length_c   1.000
_cell.angle_alpha   90.00
_cell.angle_beta   90.00
_cell.angle_gamma   90.00
#
_symmetry.space_group_name_H-M   'P 1'
#
loop_
_entity.id
_entity.type
_entity.pdbx_description
1 polymer ?
#
loop_
_entity_poly.entity_id
_entity_poly.type
_entity_poly.pdbx_seq_one_letter_code
_entity_poly.pdbx_strand_id
1 'polypeptide(L)' 'MVTDNYDIEMSKRLKAAARSLSKACNALNFSEPVTHVYNPLEYAWPAHEQYISRAANSKKKVVFLGMNPGPFGMAQTG' A
#
# COMPACT_ATOMS: atom_id res chain seq x y z
N MET A 1 7.80 8.90 -26.73
CA MET A 1 7.38 9.53 -25.77
C MET A 1 7.98 9.20 -24.56
N VAL A 2 8.06 9.98 -23.79
CA VAL A 2 8.75 9.83 -22.76
C VAL A 2 7.95 9.31 -21.76
N THR A 3 8.15 8.27 -21.38
CA THR A 3 7.71 7.90 -20.24
C THR A 3 8.49 8.12 -19.34
N ASP A 4 8.36 8.47 -18.73
CA ASP A 4 9.07 9.00 -18.07
C ASP A 4 9.56 8.36 -16.99
N ASN A 5 10.68 8.76 -16.65
CA ASN A 5 11.32 8.47 -15.42
C ASN A 5 10.40 8.75 -14.27
N TYR A 6 9.44 9.64 -14.44
CA TYR A 6 8.49 9.95 -13.38
C TYR A 6 7.66 8.70 -13.06
N ASP A 7 7.12 8.03 -14.09
CA ASP A 7 6.29 6.88 -13.85
C ASP A 7 7.06 5.74 -13.18
N ILE A 8 8.23 5.45 -13.68
CA ILE A 8 9.03 4.36 -13.13
C ILE A 8 9.54 4.70 -11.75
N GLU A 9 10.04 5.91 -11.59
CA GLU A 9 10.60 6.34 -10.33
C GLU A 9 9.54 6.43 -9.24
N MET A 10 8.40 7.01 -9.54
CA MET A 10 7.33 7.17 -8.56
C MET A 10 6.77 5.81 -8.15
N SER A 11 6.60 4.91 -9.10
CA SER A 11 6.14 3.56 -8.80
C SER A 11 7.10 2.85 -7.86
N LYS A 12 8.40 2.96 -8.12
CA LYS A 12 9.40 2.35 -7.25
C LYS A 12 9.37 2.95 -5.85
N ARG A 13 9.22 4.25 -5.75
CA ARG A 13 9.20 4.93 -4.46
C ARG A 13 7.96 4.56 -3.65
N LEU A 14 6.81 4.45 -4.29
CA LEU A 14 5.59 4.05 -3.61
C LEU A 14 5.65 2.60 -3.17
N LYS A 15 6.21 1.73 -3.98
CA LYS A 15 6.39 0.32 -3.60
C LYS A 15 7.35 0.20 -2.43
N ALA A 16 8.43 0.95 -2.45
CA ALA A 16 9.40 0.94 -1.36
C ALA A 16 8.76 1.46 -0.06
N ALA A 17 7.95 2.51 -0.15
CA ALA A 17 7.25 3.05 1.00
C ALA A 17 6.27 2.04 1.58
N ALA A 18 5.53 1.33 0.73
CA ALA A 18 4.57 0.32 1.17
C ALA A 18 5.30 -0.85 1.84
N ARG A 19 6.42 -1.28 1.30
CA ARG A 19 7.18 -2.36 1.93
C ARG A 19 7.80 -1.94 3.25
N SER A 20 8.26 -0.71 3.34
CA SER A 20 8.79 -0.17 4.58
C SER A 20 7.70 -0.10 5.64
N LEU A 21 6.49 0.30 5.27
CA LEU A 21 5.35 0.33 6.17
C LEU A 21 4.99 -1.09 6.61
N SER A 22 4.99 -2.04 5.69
CA SER A 22 4.70 -3.43 6.01
C SER A 22 5.67 -3.97 7.06
N LYS A 23 6.96 -3.69 6.87
CA LYS A 23 7.98 -4.15 7.80
C LYS A 23 7.81 -3.50 9.17
N ALA A 24 7.52 -2.21 9.20
CA ALA A 24 7.33 -1.50 10.46
C ALA A 24 6.09 -2.01 11.20
N CYS A 25 5.01 -2.29 10.48
CA CYS A 25 3.80 -2.80 11.09
C CYS A 25 4.00 -4.21 11.64
N ASN A 26 4.76 -5.05 10.95
CA ASN A 26 5.03 -6.39 11.43
C ASN A 26 5.86 -6.40 12.72
N ALA A 27 6.54 -5.32 13.01
CA ALA A 27 7.31 -5.20 14.25
C ALA A 27 6.48 -4.73 15.44
N LEU A 28 5.22 -4.34 15.22
CA LEU A 28 4.38 -3.87 16.30
C LEU A 28 3.77 -5.04 17.07
N ASN A 29 3.59 -4.84 18.36
CA ASN A 29 2.93 -5.82 19.20
C ASN A 29 1.67 -5.20 19.77
N PHE A 30 0.63 -6.01 19.90
CA PHE A 30 -0.65 -5.55 20.37
C PHE A 30 -1.07 -6.39 21.57
N SER A 31 -1.70 -5.74 22.57
CA SER A 31 -2.15 -6.43 23.74
C SER A 31 -3.62 -6.79 23.62
N GLU A 32 -4.13 -7.54 24.57
CA GLU A 32 -5.54 -7.86 24.62
C GLU A 32 -6.36 -6.57 24.68
N PRO A 33 -7.54 -6.55 24.09
CA PRO A 33 -8.30 -7.68 23.54
C PRO A 33 -8.05 -7.98 22.04
N VAL A 34 -6.96 -7.54 21.47
CA VAL A 34 -6.67 -7.79 20.07
C VAL A 34 -6.34 -9.28 19.92
N THR A 35 -7.13 -9.99 19.11
CA THR A 35 -6.92 -11.42 18.91
C THR A 35 -6.29 -11.74 17.56
N HIS A 36 -6.47 -10.89 16.57
CA HIS A 36 -5.95 -11.13 15.24
C HIS A 36 -5.36 -9.85 14.67
N VAL A 37 -4.26 -9.96 13.97
CA VAL A 37 -3.64 -8.83 13.30
C VAL A 37 -3.34 -9.25 11.87
N TYR A 38 -3.79 -8.43 10.92
CA TYR A 38 -3.58 -8.72 9.52
C TYR A 38 -2.70 -7.66 8.89
N ASN A 39 -1.80 -8.06 8.05
CA ASN A 39 -0.97 -7.13 7.27
C ASN A 39 -1.17 -7.40 5.79
N PRO A 40 -2.17 -6.78 5.15
CA PRO A 40 -2.43 -6.99 3.72
C PRO A 40 -1.28 -6.58 2.83
N LEU A 41 -0.42 -5.69 3.29
CA LEU A 41 0.76 -5.31 2.50
C LEU A 41 1.72 -6.49 2.35
N GLU A 42 1.58 -7.52 3.22
CA GLU A 42 2.39 -8.69 3.07
C GLU A 42 1.68 -9.77 2.26
N TYR A 43 0.53 -10.21 2.68
CA TYR A 43 -0.10 -11.35 2.00
C TYR A 43 -0.83 -10.98 0.72
N ALA A 44 -1.24 -9.73 0.56
CA ALA A 44 -1.90 -9.27 -0.66
C ALA A 44 -0.97 -8.40 -1.50
N TRP A 45 0.32 -8.58 -1.35
CA TRP A 45 1.32 -7.76 -2.04
C TRP A 45 1.18 -7.80 -3.56
N PRO A 46 0.96 -8.96 -4.20
CA PRO A 46 0.87 -8.96 -5.67
C PRO A 46 -0.23 -8.04 -6.21
N ALA A 47 -1.39 -8.02 -5.55
CA ALA A 47 -2.47 -7.14 -5.97
C ALA A 47 -2.14 -5.67 -5.70
N HIS A 48 -1.55 -5.40 -4.55
CA HIS A 48 -1.18 -4.04 -4.17
C HIS A 48 -0.09 -3.48 -5.08
N GLU A 49 0.90 -4.30 -5.38
CA GLU A 49 1.97 -3.91 -6.29
C GLU A 49 1.43 -3.56 -7.67
N GLN A 50 0.49 -4.37 -8.16
CA GLN A 50 -0.11 -4.10 -9.44
C GLN A 50 -0.91 -2.81 -9.43
N TYR A 51 -1.61 -2.56 -8.35
CA TYR A 51 -2.37 -1.32 -8.20
C TYR A 51 -1.43 -0.10 -8.23
N ILE A 52 -0.31 -0.16 -7.53
CA ILE A 52 0.65 0.93 -7.53
C ILE A 52 1.19 1.14 -8.95
N SER A 53 1.51 0.06 -9.64
CA SER A 53 2.04 0.18 -10.99
C SER A 53 1.06 0.86 -11.94
N ARG A 54 -0.23 0.61 -11.76
CA ARG A 54 -1.25 1.23 -12.59
C ARG A 54 -1.55 2.66 -12.18
N ALA A 55 -1.57 2.93 -10.87
CA ALA A 55 -1.97 4.23 -10.37
C ALA A 55 -0.84 5.26 -10.44
N ALA A 56 0.40 4.82 -10.31
CA ALA A 56 1.53 5.73 -10.27
C ALA A 56 2.08 6.07 -11.65
N ASN A 57 1.22 6.05 -12.68
CA ASN A 57 1.69 6.27 -14.03
C ASN A 57 1.59 7.71 -14.47
N SER A 58 1.10 8.61 -13.66
CA SER A 58 1.03 10.02 -14.00
C SER A 58 0.77 10.83 -12.75
N LYS A 59 1.01 12.13 -12.87
CA LYS A 59 0.71 13.04 -11.78
C LYS A 59 -0.79 13.17 -11.64
N LYS A 60 -1.28 13.11 -10.42
CA LYS A 60 -2.71 13.16 -10.17
C LYS A 60 -3.14 14.58 -9.85
N LYS A 61 -4.34 14.94 -10.32
CA LYS A 61 -4.87 16.26 -10.03
C LYS A 61 -5.65 16.25 -8.73
N VAL A 62 -6.24 15.13 -8.36
CA VAL A 62 -7.07 15.05 -7.17
C VAL A 62 -6.69 13.79 -6.41
N VAL A 63 -6.59 13.90 -5.11
CA VAL A 63 -6.35 12.75 -4.25
C VAL A 63 -7.42 12.73 -3.18
N PHE A 64 -8.06 11.57 -3.02
CA PHE A 64 -9.04 11.40 -1.96
C PHE A 64 -8.33 10.75 -0.78
N LEU A 65 -8.47 11.36 0.38
CA LEU A 65 -7.83 10.82 1.57
C LEU A 65 -8.90 10.52 2.61
N GLY A 66 -9.01 9.27 2.99
CA GLY A 66 -9.93 8.85 4.03
C GLY A 66 -9.20 8.64 5.34
N MET A 67 -9.96 8.57 6.43
CA MET A 67 -9.35 8.39 7.73
C MET A 67 -8.83 6.98 7.89
N ASN A 68 -9.61 6.00 7.53
CA ASN A 68 -9.21 4.60 7.66
C ASN A 68 -10.09 3.74 6.75
N PRO A 69 -9.58 2.60 6.33
CA PRO A 69 -10.34 1.74 5.42
C PRO A 69 -11.39 0.93 6.16
N GLY A 70 -12.36 0.42 5.43
CA GLY A 70 -13.29 -0.53 5.99
C GLY A 70 -12.58 -1.83 6.32
N PRO A 71 -12.98 -2.52 7.38
CA PRO A 71 -12.19 -3.66 7.85
C PRO A 71 -12.21 -4.86 6.92
N PHE A 72 -13.34 -5.13 6.28
CA PHE A 72 -13.42 -6.37 5.50
C PHE A 72 -12.68 -6.26 4.17
N GLY A 73 -12.86 -5.17 3.47
CA GLY A 73 -12.16 -4.99 2.21
C GLY A 73 -10.66 -4.88 2.38
N MET A 74 -10.24 -4.14 3.40
CA MET A 74 -8.83 -3.97 3.69
C MET A 74 -8.16 -5.31 4.02
N ALA A 75 -8.84 -6.18 4.73
CA ALA A 75 -8.27 -7.47 5.09
C ALA A 75 -8.07 -8.38 3.87
N GLN A 76 -8.85 -8.18 2.83
CA GLN A 76 -8.74 -9.03 1.65
C GLN A 76 -7.63 -8.61 0.70
N THR A 77 -7.58 -7.36 0.38
CA THR A 77 -6.68 -6.91 -0.66
C THR A 77 -5.78 -5.74 -0.28
N GLY A 78 -5.97 -5.19 0.86
CA GLY A 78 -5.24 -3.99 1.22
C GLY A 78 -5.87 -2.78 0.58
#